data_e807056e2ccaf5dace4cd6d3a12295a4
#
_entry.id   e807056e2ccaf5dace4cd6d3a12295a4
#
_cell.length_a   1.000
_cell.length_b   1.000
_cell.length_c   1.000
_cell.angle_alpha   90.00
_cell.angle_beta   90.00
_cell.angle_gamma   90.00
#
_symmetry.space_group_name_H-M   'P 1'
#
loop_
_entity.id
_entity.type
_entity.pdbx_description
1 polymer ?
#
loop_
_entity_poly.entity_id
_entity_poly.type
_entity_poly.pdbx_seq_one_letter_code
_entity_poly.pdbx_strand_id
1 'polypeptide(L)'
;MSVEIRLAEEKDYEQCVRLLGVLKASTGGEGNATEKPTEIKRTVYNDMIKGDRGLVLVAEENGKLLGMSSISFNLALRYEQSYCQLEELVVDCSARGKNVGGLLVSRAVEQARQAGCNDFGLYLMPQTEHNRPFYEKYGFTALGTEMRQLLL
;
A
#
# COMPACT_ATOMS: atom_id res chain seq x y z
N MET A 1 -21.96 -6.63 9.93
CA MET A 1 -21.73 -6.10 8.60
C MET A 1 -20.28 -6.30 8.23
N SER A 2 -20.07 -6.79 7.04
CA SER A 2 -18.75 -7.22 6.60
C SER A 2 -17.99 -6.10 5.90
N VAL A 3 -16.66 -6.15 6.04
CA VAL A 3 -15.75 -5.28 5.28
C VAL A 3 -15.62 -5.83 3.87
N GLU A 4 -15.78 -4.99 2.88
CA GLU A 4 -15.59 -5.32 1.47
C GLU A 4 -14.24 -4.80 0.99
N ILE A 5 -13.45 -5.66 0.35
CA ILE A 5 -12.20 -5.27 -0.29
C ILE A 5 -12.48 -5.14 -1.79
N ARG A 6 -12.19 -3.98 -2.34
CA ARG A 6 -12.43 -3.70 -3.76
C ARG A 6 -11.35 -2.75 -4.31
N LEU A 7 -11.31 -2.64 -5.62
CA LEU A 7 -10.48 -1.64 -6.27
C LEU A 7 -11.00 -0.24 -5.96
N ALA A 8 -10.09 0.70 -5.77
CA ALA A 8 -10.45 2.10 -5.58
C ALA A 8 -11.01 2.71 -6.86
N GLU A 9 -11.92 3.63 -6.70
CA GLU A 9 -12.58 4.36 -7.77
C GLU A 9 -12.26 5.86 -7.63
N GLU A 10 -12.64 6.65 -8.61
CA GLU A 10 -12.42 8.09 -8.58
C GLU A 10 -13.04 8.75 -7.34
N LYS A 11 -14.22 8.30 -6.93
CA LYS A 11 -14.93 8.80 -5.75
C LYS A 11 -14.19 8.60 -4.43
N ASP A 12 -13.21 7.69 -4.40
CA ASP A 12 -12.49 7.34 -3.17
C ASP A 12 -11.31 8.25 -2.87
N TYR A 13 -10.99 9.16 -3.77
CA TYR A 13 -9.78 10.00 -3.68
C TYR A 13 -9.64 10.69 -2.31
N GLU A 14 -10.69 11.38 -1.86
CA GLU A 14 -10.65 12.15 -0.61
C GLU A 14 -10.40 11.25 0.62
N GLN A 15 -11.04 10.10 0.66
CA GLN A 15 -10.82 9.15 1.75
C GLN A 15 -9.43 8.52 1.70
N CYS A 16 -8.88 8.28 0.52
CA CYS A 16 -7.52 7.80 0.36
C CYS A 16 -6.49 8.84 0.84
N VAL A 17 -6.72 10.13 0.55
CA VAL A 17 -5.88 11.21 1.08
C VAL A 17 -5.89 11.20 2.61
N ARG A 18 -7.05 11.06 3.22
CA ARG A 18 -7.19 10.96 4.68
C ARG A 18 -6.39 9.76 5.23
N LEU A 19 -6.52 8.60 4.61
CA LEU A 19 -5.81 7.40 5.04
C LEU A 19 -4.29 7.54 4.90
N LEU A 20 -3.81 8.17 3.84
CA LEU A 20 -2.39 8.42 3.67
C LEU A 20 -1.85 9.32 4.80
N GLY A 21 -2.66 10.27 5.28
CA GLY A 21 -2.34 11.08 6.45
C GLY A 21 -2.19 10.23 7.71
N VAL A 22 -3.07 9.25 7.90
CA VAL A 22 -2.99 8.28 9.00
C VAL A 22 -1.69 7.48 8.91
N LEU A 23 -1.29 7.04 7.73
CA LEU A 23 -0.04 6.32 7.52
C LEU A 23 1.17 7.15 7.91
N LYS A 24 1.23 8.40 7.48
CA LYS A 24 2.34 9.30 7.83
C LYS A 24 2.45 9.54 9.34
N ALA A 25 1.33 9.73 10.01
CA ALA A 25 1.30 9.92 11.45
C ALA A 25 1.80 8.67 12.20
N SER A 26 1.45 7.47 11.71
CA SER A 26 1.80 6.20 12.36
C SER A 26 3.27 5.80 12.13
N THR A 27 3.89 6.26 11.06
CA THR A 27 5.30 5.93 10.76
C THR A 27 6.28 6.90 11.42
N GLY A 28 5.80 7.78 12.29
CA GLY A 28 6.66 8.65 13.10
C GLY A 28 7.48 9.61 12.27
N GLY A 29 6.86 10.34 11.36
CA GLY A 29 7.52 11.29 10.47
C GLY A 29 8.25 12.44 11.18
N GLU A 30 9.01 12.11 12.22
CA GLU A 30 9.90 13.06 12.87
C GLU A 30 11.11 13.30 11.98
N GLY A 31 11.29 14.50 11.60
CA GLY A 31 12.57 15.02 11.18
C GLY A 31 12.77 15.34 9.72
N ASN A 32 11.81 15.16 8.88
CA ASN A 32 11.88 15.77 7.56
C ASN A 32 10.94 16.97 7.53
N ALA A 33 11.51 18.11 7.90
CA ALA A 33 10.87 19.41 7.93
C ALA A 33 10.47 19.94 6.55
N THR A 34 10.39 19.11 5.57
CA THR A 34 9.63 19.39 4.38
C THR A 34 8.24 18.85 4.60
N GLU A 35 7.51 19.54 5.44
CA GLU A 35 6.08 19.38 5.59
C GLU A 35 5.39 19.73 4.28
N LYS A 36 5.57 18.89 3.27
CA LYS A 36 4.64 18.89 2.17
C LYS A 36 3.36 18.30 2.74
N PRO A 37 2.22 18.99 2.59
CA PRO A 37 0.96 18.42 3.00
C PRO A 37 0.84 17.03 2.40
N THR A 38 0.19 16.14 3.12
CA THR A 38 -0.10 14.79 2.66
C THR A 38 -1.14 14.90 1.55
N GLU A 39 -0.68 15.28 0.40
CA GLU A 39 -1.55 15.47 -0.75
C GLU A 39 -1.15 14.47 -1.82
N ILE A 40 -2.06 13.55 -2.11
CA ILE A 40 -1.91 12.68 -3.26
C ILE A 40 -2.17 13.56 -4.49
N LYS A 41 -1.18 13.67 -5.38
CA LYS A 41 -1.44 14.32 -6.66
C LYS A 41 -2.52 13.57 -7.40
N ARG A 42 -3.55 14.30 -7.83
CA ARG A 42 -4.70 13.71 -8.54
C ARG A 42 -4.26 12.91 -9.77
N THR A 43 -3.25 13.40 -10.49
CA THR A 43 -2.71 12.72 -11.66
C THR A 43 -2.10 11.36 -11.32
N VAL A 44 -1.36 11.27 -10.22
CA VAL A 44 -0.77 10.01 -9.76
C VAL A 44 -1.87 9.04 -9.33
N TYR A 45 -2.85 9.53 -8.56
CA TYR A 45 -3.98 8.71 -8.15
C TYR A 45 -4.74 8.16 -9.37
N ASN A 46 -5.03 9.02 -10.35
CA ASN A 46 -5.75 8.61 -11.55
C ASN A 46 -4.97 7.56 -12.35
N ASP A 47 -3.64 7.70 -12.44
CA ASP A 47 -2.80 6.70 -13.11
C ASP A 47 -2.82 5.37 -12.38
N MET A 48 -2.79 5.39 -11.05
CA MET A 48 -2.82 4.16 -10.25
C MET A 48 -4.16 3.42 -10.39
N ILE A 49 -5.28 4.14 -10.38
CA ILE A 49 -6.59 3.48 -10.49
C ILE A 49 -6.91 2.98 -11.89
N LYS A 50 -6.17 3.40 -12.92
CA LYS A 50 -6.29 2.82 -14.27
C LYS A 50 -5.87 1.35 -14.31
N GLY A 51 -4.95 0.94 -13.45
CA GLY A 51 -4.55 -0.44 -13.31
C GLY A 51 -3.39 -0.89 -14.20
N ASP A 52 -2.84 -0.01 -15.06
CA ASP A 52 -1.73 -0.37 -15.95
C ASP A 52 -0.37 -0.34 -15.24
N ARG A 53 -0.17 0.62 -14.36
CA ARG A 53 1.10 0.84 -13.65
C ARG A 53 1.06 0.43 -12.18
N GLY A 54 -0.10 0.05 -11.72
CA GLY A 54 -0.34 -0.32 -10.35
C GLY A 54 -1.82 -0.43 -10.10
N LEU A 55 -2.18 -0.57 -8.83
CA LEU A 55 -3.58 -0.54 -8.41
C LEU A 55 -3.69 -0.10 -6.96
N VAL A 56 -4.88 0.32 -6.60
CA VAL A 56 -5.22 0.71 -5.23
C VAL A 56 -6.40 -0.15 -4.78
N LEU A 57 -6.25 -0.79 -3.65
CA LEU A 57 -7.32 -1.54 -2.99
C LEU A 57 -7.81 -0.77 -1.78
N VAL A 58 -9.10 -0.79 -1.56
CA VAL A 58 -9.72 -0.16 -0.40
C VAL A 58 -10.58 -1.17 0.35
N ALA A 59 -10.67 -0.98 1.66
CA ALA A 59 -11.52 -1.75 2.55
C ALA A 59 -12.68 -0.85 2.98
N GLU A 60 -13.87 -1.18 2.55
CA GLU A 60 -15.07 -0.35 2.78
C GLU A 60 -16.05 -1.05 3.70
N GLU A 61 -16.61 -0.29 4.62
CA GLU A 61 -17.73 -0.71 5.45
C GLU A 61 -18.68 0.48 5.59
N ASN A 62 -19.92 0.32 5.14
CA ASN A 62 -20.97 1.35 5.24
C ASN A 62 -20.54 2.71 4.65
N GLY A 63 -19.90 2.71 3.50
CA GLY A 63 -19.48 3.93 2.83
C GLY A 63 -18.21 4.58 3.38
N LYS A 64 -17.65 4.05 4.45
CA LYS A 64 -16.39 4.53 5.02
C LYS A 64 -15.25 3.61 4.64
N LEU A 65 -14.13 4.18 4.20
CA LEU A 65 -12.92 3.42 3.97
C LEU A 65 -12.18 3.21 5.28
N LEU A 66 -11.99 1.95 5.64
CA LEU A 66 -11.29 1.53 6.86
C LEU A 66 -9.79 1.28 6.61
N GLY A 67 -9.38 1.21 5.36
CA GLY A 67 -7.99 1.00 5.01
C GLY A 67 -7.78 1.01 3.52
N MET A 68 -6.52 1.06 3.13
CA MET A 68 -6.13 0.93 1.73
C MET A 68 -4.77 0.26 1.60
N SER A 69 -4.52 -0.35 0.46
CA SER A 69 -3.20 -0.78 0.04
C SER A 69 -2.99 -0.38 -1.41
N SER A 70 -1.74 -0.13 -1.77
CA SER A 70 -1.38 0.16 -3.15
C SER A 70 -0.20 -0.69 -3.56
N ILE A 71 -0.24 -1.15 -4.80
CA ILE A 71 0.87 -1.87 -5.43
C ILE A 71 1.28 -1.20 -6.73
N SER A 72 2.58 -1.18 -6.98
CA SER A 72 3.13 -0.74 -8.26
C SER A 72 3.58 -1.95 -9.06
N PHE A 73 3.43 -1.88 -10.37
CA PHE A 73 3.94 -2.87 -11.31
C PHE A 73 5.24 -2.33 -11.91
N ASN A 74 6.29 -3.11 -11.84
CA ASN A 74 7.64 -2.66 -12.15
C ASN A 74 8.31 -3.62 -13.12
N LEU A 75 9.24 -3.10 -13.92
CA LEU A 75 10.03 -3.87 -14.86
C LEU A 75 11.50 -3.87 -14.41
N ALA A 76 12.13 -5.02 -14.53
CA ALA A 76 13.57 -5.16 -14.37
C ALA A 76 14.04 -6.26 -15.30
N LEU A 77 15.23 -6.08 -15.88
CA LEU A 77 15.75 -7.03 -16.87
C LEU A 77 15.94 -8.44 -16.30
N ARG A 78 16.13 -8.55 -14.98
CA ARG A 78 16.32 -9.85 -14.31
C ARG A 78 15.02 -10.66 -14.16
N TYR A 79 13.86 -10.06 -14.39
CA TYR A 79 12.58 -10.76 -14.37
C TYR A 79 12.03 -10.91 -15.78
N GLU A 80 11.46 -12.05 -16.07
CA GLU A 80 10.83 -12.32 -17.37
C GLU A 80 9.53 -11.56 -17.54
N GLN A 81 8.90 -11.20 -16.42
CA GLN A 81 7.63 -10.49 -16.36
C GLN A 81 7.72 -9.37 -15.32
N SER A 82 6.65 -8.63 -15.17
CA SER A 82 6.58 -7.59 -14.15
C SER A 82 6.72 -8.18 -12.76
N TYR A 83 7.28 -7.41 -11.85
CA TYR A 83 7.21 -7.67 -10.43
C TYR A 83 6.43 -6.57 -9.73
N CYS A 84 5.91 -6.85 -8.55
CA CYS A 84 5.08 -5.93 -7.79
C CYS A 84 5.79 -5.43 -6.55
N GLN A 85 5.44 -4.23 -6.14
CA GLN A 85 5.88 -3.66 -4.87
C GLN A 85 4.65 -3.18 -4.10
N LEU A 86 4.55 -3.56 -2.84
CA LEU A 86 3.56 -2.97 -1.93
C LEU A 86 4.09 -1.60 -1.50
N GLU A 87 3.43 -0.55 -1.94
CA GLU A 87 3.87 0.82 -1.70
C GLU A 87 3.32 1.39 -0.40
N GLU A 88 2.01 1.23 -0.19
CA GLU A 88 1.34 1.70 1.01
C GLU A 88 0.40 0.61 1.53
N LEU A 89 0.34 0.51 2.85
CA LEU A 89 -0.68 -0.25 3.57
C LEU A 89 -1.05 0.55 4.81
N VAL A 90 -2.29 0.97 4.90
CA VAL A 90 -2.78 1.72 6.03
C VAL A 90 -4.14 1.22 6.46
N VAL A 91 -4.32 1.14 7.78
CA VAL A 91 -5.59 0.78 8.41
C VAL A 91 -5.98 1.90 9.36
N ASP A 92 -7.22 2.37 9.23
CA ASP A 92 -7.76 3.38 10.12
C ASP A 92 -7.81 2.86 11.55
N CYS A 93 -7.54 3.74 12.52
CA CYS A 93 -7.52 3.36 13.94
C CYS A 93 -8.85 2.76 14.41
N SER A 94 -9.97 3.20 13.84
CA SER A 94 -11.30 2.69 14.18
C SER A 94 -11.55 1.26 13.71
N ALA A 95 -10.69 0.73 12.86
CA ALA A 95 -10.88 -0.59 12.25
C ALA A 95 -10.08 -1.70 12.95
N ARG A 96 -9.49 -1.42 14.09
CA ARG A 96 -8.73 -2.43 14.85
C ARG A 96 -9.64 -3.61 15.23
N GLY A 97 -9.08 -4.81 15.16
CA GLY A 97 -9.81 -6.05 15.47
C GLY A 97 -10.65 -6.61 14.32
N LYS A 98 -10.69 -5.94 13.18
CA LYS A 98 -11.45 -6.40 11.99
C LYS A 98 -10.59 -7.11 10.95
N ASN A 99 -9.29 -7.27 11.21
CA ASN A 99 -8.32 -7.87 10.28
C ASN A 99 -8.27 -7.18 8.90
N VAL A 100 -8.50 -5.88 8.87
CA VAL A 100 -8.51 -5.11 7.61
C VAL A 100 -7.15 -5.19 6.90
N GLY A 101 -6.06 -5.05 7.65
CA GLY A 101 -4.70 -5.15 7.10
C GLY A 101 -4.45 -6.50 6.44
N GLY A 102 -4.83 -7.58 7.09
CA GLY A 102 -4.70 -8.93 6.54
C GLY A 102 -5.52 -9.14 5.28
N LEU A 103 -6.74 -8.64 5.27
CA LEU A 103 -7.61 -8.73 4.09
C LEU A 103 -7.02 -7.95 2.90
N LEU A 104 -6.49 -6.76 3.16
CA LEU A 104 -5.85 -5.94 2.13
C LEU A 104 -4.60 -6.61 1.55
N VAL A 105 -3.73 -7.15 2.41
CA VAL A 105 -2.51 -7.85 1.96
C VAL A 105 -2.86 -9.10 1.18
N SER A 106 -3.81 -9.90 1.66
CA SER A 106 -4.24 -11.12 0.96
C SER A 106 -4.78 -10.81 -0.43
N ARG A 107 -5.61 -9.78 -0.54
CA ARG A 107 -6.14 -9.37 -1.84
C ARG A 107 -5.04 -8.81 -2.75
N ALA A 108 -4.09 -8.06 -2.19
CA ALA A 108 -2.96 -7.55 -2.95
C ALA A 108 -2.12 -8.68 -3.56
N VAL A 109 -1.83 -9.72 -2.79
CA VAL A 109 -1.11 -10.89 -3.28
C VAL A 109 -1.88 -11.57 -4.42
N GLU A 110 -3.19 -11.74 -4.25
CA GLU A 110 -4.05 -12.32 -5.28
C GLU A 110 -4.03 -11.48 -6.57
N GLN A 111 -4.15 -10.17 -6.44
CA GLN A 111 -4.10 -9.25 -7.60
C GLN A 111 -2.74 -9.29 -8.29
N ALA A 112 -1.66 -9.38 -7.53
CA ALA A 112 -0.32 -9.50 -8.10
C ALA A 112 -0.17 -10.78 -8.94
N ARG A 113 -0.70 -11.90 -8.45
CA ARG A 113 -0.71 -13.15 -9.21
C ARG A 113 -1.55 -13.04 -10.47
N GLN A 114 -2.73 -12.47 -10.38
CA GLN A 114 -3.62 -12.28 -11.55
C GLN A 114 -3.01 -11.37 -12.60
N ALA A 115 -2.20 -10.40 -12.19
CA ALA A 115 -1.49 -9.51 -13.09
C ALA A 115 -0.26 -10.17 -13.74
N GLY A 116 0.08 -11.40 -13.35
CA GLY A 116 1.22 -12.12 -13.90
C GLY A 116 2.56 -11.73 -13.31
N CYS A 117 2.58 -11.09 -12.14
CA CYS A 117 3.84 -10.74 -11.49
C CYS A 117 4.55 -11.98 -10.96
N ASN A 118 5.88 -12.05 -11.17
CA ASN A 118 6.71 -13.15 -10.70
C ASN A 118 7.18 -12.98 -9.26
N ASP A 119 7.15 -11.76 -8.75
CA ASP A 119 7.73 -11.42 -7.46
C ASP A 119 6.93 -10.26 -6.85
N PHE A 120 6.87 -10.22 -5.53
CA PHE A 120 6.11 -9.22 -4.79
C PHE A 120 6.94 -8.79 -3.58
N GLY A 121 7.40 -7.56 -3.58
CA GLY A 121 8.26 -7.02 -2.53
C GLY A 121 7.60 -5.94 -1.71
N LEU A 122 8.20 -5.66 -0.57
CA LEU A 122 7.88 -4.50 0.25
C LEU A 122 9.12 -4.06 1.02
N TYR A 123 9.13 -2.83 1.46
CA TYR A 123 10.20 -2.27 2.25
C TYR A 123 9.73 -1.96 3.67
N LEU A 124 10.47 -2.48 4.64
CA LEU A 124 10.26 -2.14 6.06
C LEU A 124 11.29 -1.13 6.48
N MET A 125 10.84 0.08 6.78
CA MET A 125 11.71 1.11 7.36
C MET A 125 12.03 0.74 8.82
N PRO A 126 13.10 1.31 9.41
CA PRO A 126 13.42 1.05 10.81
C PRO A 126 12.22 1.29 11.75
N GLN A 127 11.41 2.30 11.47
CA GLN A 127 10.24 2.65 12.28
C GLN A 127 9.10 1.63 12.17
N THR A 128 9.10 0.81 11.12
CA THR A 128 8.04 -0.18 10.86
C THR A 128 8.54 -1.62 10.91
N GLU A 129 9.78 -1.82 11.33
CA GLU A 129 10.41 -3.16 11.43
C GLU A 129 9.58 -4.11 12.32
N HIS A 130 8.89 -3.58 13.32
CA HIS A 130 8.03 -4.37 14.20
C HIS A 130 6.86 -5.04 13.47
N ASN A 131 6.56 -4.62 12.23
CA ASN A 131 5.52 -5.23 11.42
C ASN A 131 6.00 -6.46 10.65
N ARG A 132 7.29 -6.82 10.74
CA ARG A 132 7.85 -7.98 10.03
C ARG A 132 7.04 -9.26 10.28
N PRO A 133 6.70 -9.65 11.52
CA PRO A 133 5.93 -10.88 11.74
C PRO A 133 4.57 -10.88 11.04
N PHE A 134 3.94 -9.71 10.94
CA PHE A 134 2.69 -9.58 10.19
C PHE A 134 2.88 -9.96 8.72
N TYR A 135 3.91 -9.42 8.05
CA TYR A 135 4.17 -9.71 6.65
C TYR A 135 4.65 -11.14 6.43
N GLU A 136 5.47 -11.68 7.33
CA GLU A 136 5.92 -13.08 7.27
C GLU A 136 4.75 -14.05 7.27
N LYS A 137 3.70 -13.73 8.02
CA LYS A 137 2.46 -14.51 8.06
C LYS A 137 1.80 -14.62 6.69
N TYR A 138 2.00 -13.63 5.81
CA TYR A 138 1.45 -13.63 4.45
C TYR A 138 2.47 -14.06 3.39
N GLY A 139 3.56 -14.67 3.80
CA GLY A 139 4.51 -15.30 2.90
C GLY A 139 5.71 -14.44 2.50
N PHE A 140 5.85 -13.25 3.06
CA PHE A 140 7.00 -12.40 2.79
C PHE A 140 8.19 -12.82 3.65
N THR A 141 9.40 -12.81 3.06
CA THR A 141 10.63 -13.11 3.77
C THR A 141 11.64 -12.00 3.55
N ALA A 142 12.46 -11.70 4.55
CA ALA A 142 13.48 -10.68 4.43
C ALA A 142 14.62 -11.20 3.53
N LEU A 143 14.94 -10.45 2.47
CA LEU A 143 15.97 -10.86 1.49
C LEU A 143 17.22 -10.00 1.51
N GLY A 144 17.16 -8.76 1.95
CA GLY A 144 18.31 -7.87 1.88
C GLY A 144 18.01 -6.47 2.37
N THR A 145 18.90 -5.56 2.00
CA THR A 145 18.84 -4.15 2.43
C THR A 145 18.55 -3.27 1.24
N GLU A 146 17.64 -2.31 1.41
CA GLU A 146 17.37 -1.28 0.43
C GLU A 146 18.14 -0.01 0.78
N MET A 147 18.74 0.60 -0.22
CA MET A 147 19.42 1.88 -0.12
C MET A 147 18.73 2.88 -1.02
N ARG A 148 18.58 4.13 -0.56
CA ARG A 148 17.93 5.19 -1.30
C ARG A 148 18.74 6.47 -1.22
N GLN A 149 18.59 7.29 -2.24
CA GLN A 149 19.12 8.66 -2.29
C GLN A 149 17.98 9.58 -2.69
N LEU A 150 17.81 10.66 -1.94
CA LEU A 150 16.81 11.68 -2.26
C LEU A 150 17.36 12.57 -3.38
N LEU A 151 16.61 12.67 -4.49
CA LEU A 151 17.03 13.44 -5.67
C LEU A 151 16.19 14.71 -5.80
N LEU A 152 16.41 15.67 -4.88
CA LEU A 152 15.72 16.96 -4.87
C LEU A 152 16.68 18.11 -5.02
#